data_0547444e37511ae7e827c2086c27575f
#
_entry.id   0547444e37511ae7e827c2086c27575f
#
_cell.length_a   1.000
_cell.length_b   1.000
_cell.length_c   1.000
_cell.angle_alpha   90.00
_cell.angle_beta   90.00
_cell.angle_gamma   90.00
#
_symmetry.space_group_name_H-M   'P 1'
#
loop_
_entity.id
_entity.type
_entity.pdbx_description
1 polymer ?
#
loop_
_entity_poly.entity_id
_entity_poly.type
_entity_poly.pdbx_seq_one_letter_code
_entity_poly.pdbx_strand_id
1 'polypeptide(L)' 'MRMMIRVDAEVSDELASAFPHLTPRHHRAQTTLVGELTDQEELQGVLNLLSSLGIPVVEVLTIPND' A
#
# COMPACT_ATOMS: atom_id res chain seq x y z
N MET A 1 5.15 12.32 -0.21
CA MET A 1 6.14 11.39 0.37
C MET A 1 6.01 10.03 -0.29
N ARG A 2 7.13 9.43 -0.58
CA ARG A 2 7.16 8.13 -1.22
C ARG A 2 7.06 7.03 -0.15
N MET A 3 6.09 6.15 -0.31
CA MET A 3 5.82 5.11 0.68
C MET A 3 5.89 3.73 0.07
N MET A 4 6.30 2.78 0.88
CA MET A 4 6.20 1.35 0.57
C MET A 4 5.37 0.70 1.67
N ILE A 5 4.31 -0.01 1.28
CA ILE A 5 3.42 -0.72 2.20
C ILE A 5 3.36 -2.17 1.76
N ARG A 6 3.82 -3.07 2.63
CA ARG A 6 3.75 -4.50 2.34
C ARG A 6 2.62 -5.11 3.13
N VAL A 7 1.79 -5.87 2.44
CA VAL A 7 0.63 -6.52 3.02
C VAL A 7 0.74 -8.04 2.87
N ASP A 8 0.22 -8.76 3.85
CA ASP A 8 0.25 -10.22 3.85
C ASP A 8 -1.02 -10.75 3.17
N ALA A 9 -1.13 -10.45 1.90
CA ALA A 9 -2.27 -10.85 1.09
C ALA A 9 -1.93 -10.65 -0.39
N GLU A 10 -2.62 -11.38 -1.26
CA GLU A 10 -2.58 -11.12 -2.68
C GLU A 10 -3.65 -10.08 -3.01
N VAL A 11 -3.20 -8.94 -3.51
CA VAL A 11 -4.08 -7.85 -3.89
C VAL A 11 -4.32 -7.95 -5.39
N SER A 12 -5.59 -8.15 -5.77
CA SER A 12 -5.95 -8.23 -7.19
C SER A 12 -5.77 -6.87 -7.87
N ASP A 13 -5.65 -6.88 -9.20
CA ASP A 13 -5.56 -5.64 -9.95
C ASP A 13 -6.79 -4.77 -9.74
N GLU A 14 -7.95 -5.40 -9.59
CA GLU A 14 -9.19 -4.68 -9.33
C GLU A 14 -9.13 -3.97 -7.98
N LEU A 15 -8.64 -4.64 -6.95
CA LEU A 15 -8.49 -4.02 -5.64
C LEU A 15 -7.40 -2.96 -5.66
N ALA A 16 -6.30 -3.21 -6.38
CA ALA A 16 -5.21 -2.24 -6.49
C ALA A 16 -5.67 -0.92 -7.11
N SER A 17 -6.72 -0.95 -7.92
CA SER A 17 -7.26 0.27 -8.52
C SER A 17 -7.86 1.23 -7.48
N ALA A 18 -8.14 0.75 -6.27
CA ALA A 18 -8.58 1.61 -5.17
C ALA A 18 -7.44 2.48 -4.62
N PHE A 19 -6.20 2.19 -5.00
CA PHE A 19 -5.01 2.92 -4.55
C PHE A 19 -4.26 3.46 -5.77
N PRO A 20 -4.81 4.46 -6.46
CA PRO A 20 -4.27 4.88 -7.77
C PRO A 20 -2.86 5.45 -7.71
N HIS A 21 -2.42 5.92 -6.55
CA HIS A 21 -1.07 6.47 -6.40
C HIS A 21 -0.04 5.41 -6.01
N LEU A 22 -0.47 4.16 -5.82
CA LEU A 22 0.41 3.07 -5.43
C LEU A 22 0.48 2.03 -6.54
N THR A 23 1.68 1.53 -6.78
CA THR A 23 1.91 0.47 -7.76
C THR A 23 2.09 -0.84 -7.01
N PRO A 24 1.28 -1.87 -7.33
CA PRO A 24 1.42 -3.15 -6.66
C PRO A 24 2.59 -3.94 -7.22
N ARG A 25 3.32 -4.62 -6.34
CA ARG A 25 4.30 -5.62 -6.70
C ARG A 25 3.91 -6.91 -6.01
N HIS A 26 3.65 -7.93 -6.80
CA HIS A 26 3.18 -9.20 -6.26
C HIS A 26 4.36 -10.11 -5.95
N HIS A 27 4.30 -10.69 -4.74
CA HIS A 27 5.22 -11.72 -4.31
C HIS A 27 4.39 -12.93 -3.93
N ARG A 28 5.00 -14.06 -3.64
CA ARG A 28 4.25 -15.21 -3.21
C ARG A 28 3.50 -14.87 -1.90
N ALA A 29 2.17 -14.92 -1.96
CA ALA A 29 1.26 -14.67 -0.83
C ALA A 29 1.37 -13.28 -0.20
N GLN A 30 2.07 -12.35 -0.85
CA GLN A 30 2.22 -10.97 -0.36
C GLN A 30 2.15 -9.99 -1.51
N THR A 31 1.86 -8.74 -1.18
CA THR A 31 1.89 -7.64 -2.15
C THR A 31 2.58 -6.45 -1.51
N THR A 32 3.44 -5.80 -2.28
CA THR A 32 4.06 -4.54 -1.88
C THR A 32 3.46 -3.42 -2.71
N LEU A 33 2.95 -2.40 -2.06
CA LEU A 33 2.37 -1.22 -2.70
C LEU A 33 3.36 -0.08 -2.57
N VAL A 34 3.82 0.47 -3.69
CA VAL A 34 4.82 1.53 -3.71
C VAL A 34 4.29 2.71 -4.51
N GLY A 35 4.43 3.90 -3.97
CA GLY A 35 4.05 5.09 -4.69
C GLY A 35 4.19 6.35 -3.89
N GLU A 36 3.78 7.45 -4.52
CA GLU A 36 3.87 8.78 -3.95
C GLU A 36 2.55 9.13 -3.28
N LEU A 37 2.58 9.39 -1.99
CA LEU A 37 1.43 9.88 -1.24
C LEU A 37 1.64 11.34 -0.89
N THR A 38 0.56 12.11 -0.92
CA THR A 38 0.63 13.57 -0.74
C THR A 38 1.05 13.94 0.67
N ASP A 39 0.46 13.27 1.67
CA ASP A 39 0.66 13.59 3.07
C ASP A 39 0.31 12.40 3.97
N GLN A 40 0.41 12.61 5.27
CA GLN A 40 0.09 11.56 6.23
C GLN A 40 -1.40 11.22 6.28
N GLU A 41 -2.26 12.16 5.92
CA GLU A 41 -3.69 11.87 5.88
C GLU A 41 -4.01 10.87 4.79
N GLU A 42 -3.36 11.01 3.64
CA GLU A 42 -3.54 10.04 2.56
C GLU A 42 -3.01 8.67 2.98
N LEU A 43 -1.84 8.63 3.63
CA LEU A 43 -1.30 7.38 4.16
C LEU A 43 -2.26 6.75 5.15
N GLN A 44 -2.80 7.53 6.08
CA GLN A 44 -3.75 7.01 7.06
C GLN A 44 -5.00 6.48 6.38
N GLY A 45 -5.49 7.16 5.34
CA GLY A 45 -6.63 6.69 4.56
C GLY A 45 -6.37 5.35 3.91
N VAL A 46 -5.18 5.16 3.33
CA VAL A 46 -4.78 3.89 2.73
C VAL A 46 -4.76 2.79 3.79
N LEU A 47 -4.14 3.05 4.93
CA LEU A 47 -4.04 2.06 6.01
C LEU A 47 -5.42 1.70 6.57
N ASN A 48 -6.30 2.70 6.71
CA ASN A 48 -7.66 2.47 7.17
C ASN A 48 -8.44 1.61 6.19
N LEU A 49 -8.29 1.86 4.90
CA LEU A 49 -8.98 1.07 3.88
C LEU A 49 -8.47 -0.37 3.89
N LEU A 50 -7.17 -0.58 3.97
CA LEU A 50 -6.60 -1.92 4.07
C LEU A 50 -7.14 -2.65 5.29
N SER A 51 -7.21 -1.97 6.42
CA SER A 51 -7.75 -2.55 7.64
C SER A 51 -9.22 -2.93 7.48
N SER A 52 -10.01 -2.07 6.87
CA SER A 52 -11.44 -2.34 6.69
C SER A 52 -11.69 -3.50 5.73
N LEU A 53 -10.75 -3.77 4.84
CA LEU A 53 -10.83 -4.91 3.92
C LEU A 53 -10.26 -6.20 4.53
N GLY A 54 -9.80 -6.13 5.77
CA GLY A 54 -9.22 -7.30 6.44
C GLY A 54 -7.85 -7.69 5.91
N ILE A 55 -7.13 -6.76 5.31
CA ILE A 55 -5.81 -7.02 4.73
C ILE A 55 -4.74 -6.67 5.77
N PRO A 56 -3.99 -7.66 6.28
CA PRO A 56 -2.96 -7.38 7.29
C PRO A 56 -1.78 -6.62 6.67
N VAL A 57 -1.39 -5.52 7.31
CA VAL A 57 -0.21 -4.76 6.92
C VAL A 57 0.99 -5.32 7.68
N VAL A 58 2.03 -5.70 6.94
CA VAL A 58 3.24 -6.28 7.51
C VAL A 58 4.29 -5.22 7.76
N GLU A 59 4.39 -4.25 6.86
CA GLU A 59 5.46 -3.26 6.92
C GLU A 59 5.05 -1.98 6.23
N VAL A 60 5.41 -0.84 6.81
CA VAL A 60 5.21 0.47 6.21
C VAL A 60 6.54 1.22 6.32
N LEU A 61 7.08 1.64 5.18
CA LEU A 61 8.35 2.37 5.15
C LEU A 61 8.21 3.63 4.33
N THR A 62 8.85 4.69 4.79
CA THR A 62 9.05 5.89 3.99
C THR A 62 10.33 5.70 3.17
N ILE A 63 10.22 5.88 1.85
CA ILE A 63 11.36 5.76 0.96
C ILE A 63 11.94 7.16 0.77
N PRO A 64 13.23 7.36 1.09
CA PRO A 64 13.84 8.68 0.90
C PRO A 64 13.82 9.11 -0.57
N ASN A 65 13.51 10.36 -0.80
CA ASN A 65 13.64 10.99 -2.12
C ASN A 65 14.98 11.70 -2.16
N ASP A 66 15.83 11.30 -3.06
CA ASP A 66 17.10 11.96 -3.28
C ASP A 66 16.98 13.02 -4.36
#